data_5cb27a039b42a0ca9a5eabfb3db52943
#
_entry.id   5cb27a039b42a0ca9a5eabfb3db52943
#
_cell.length_a   1.000
_cell.length_b   1.000
_cell.length_c   1.000
_cell.angle_alpha   90.00
_cell.angle_beta   90.00
_cell.angle_gamma   90.00
#
_symmetry.space_group_name_H-M   'P 1'
#
loop_
_entity.id
_entity.type
_entity.pdbx_description
1 polymer ?
#
loop_
_entity_poly.entity_id
_entity_poly.type
_entity_poly.pdbx_seq_one_letter_code
_entity_poly.pdbx_strand_id
1 'polypeptide(L)'
;MSFPKGYLMSIPNETIASLEAVLFACGGPVETERLRELLALSPEELEEAAKLLEETLEDSARGISLIRVESAYQLCTKPFVAETVKKALELRKAPPLSKAALEVLAIVAYHQPVTRSFIEMVRGIDSSSIVTSLCDKGLIAERGFLDAPGRPLLFGTTETFLRCFGLESIRDLPEASPVPEQLTLPEERPAEAIPEEATPAEEVTQA
;
A
#
# COMPACT_ATOMS: atom_id res chain seq x y z
N MET A 1 -6.04 43.30 9.98
CA MET A 1 -7.32 42.84 9.44
C MET A 1 -7.46 41.38 9.81
N SER A 2 -8.33 41.08 10.77
CA SER A 2 -8.53 39.73 11.33
C SER A 2 -9.54 39.01 10.45
N PHE A 3 -9.16 37.87 9.87
CA PHE A 3 -10.11 37.02 9.17
C PHE A 3 -11.04 36.35 10.18
N PRO A 4 -12.36 36.37 9.99
CA PRO A 4 -13.27 35.71 10.90
C PRO A 4 -13.09 34.19 10.83
N LYS A 5 -12.85 33.56 12.01
CA LYS A 5 -12.94 32.13 12.22
C LYS A 5 -14.36 31.64 11.94
N GLY A 6 -14.48 30.57 11.11
CA GLY A 6 -15.63 29.68 11.13
C GLY A 6 -16.72 29.98 10.10
N TYR A 7 -16.41 29.89 8.81
CA TYR A 7 -17.41 29.39 7.87
C TYR A 7 -17.23 27.87 7.83
N LEU A 8 -17.97 27.16 8.62
CA LEU A 8 -18.26 25.74 8.40
C LEU A 8 -19.01 25.70 7.07
N MET A 9 -18.32 25.43 5.98
CA MET A 9 -18.96 25.15 4.69
C MET A 9 -19.72 23.83 4.90
N SER A 10 -21.03 23.94 5.13
CA SER A 10 -21.91 22.78 5.21
C SER A 10 -21.91 22.12 3.83
N ILE A 11 -21.29 20.96 3.73
CA ILE A 11 -21.33 20.15 2.49
C ILE A 11 -22.80 19.82 2.18
N PRO A 12 -23.29 20.12 0.96
CA PRO A 12 -24.67 19.78 0.60
C PRO A 12 -24.91 18.26 0.65
N ASN A 13 -26.07 17.85 1.13
CA ASN A 13 -26.47 16.44 1.15
C ASN A 13 -26.39 15.79 -0.24
N GLU A 14 -26.63 16.55 -1.30
CA GLU A 14 -26.50 16.08 -2.69
C GLU A 14 -25.05 15.68 -3.03
N THR A 15 -24.07 16.39 -2.51
CA THR A 15 -22.65 16.08 -2.70
C THR A 15 -22.30 14.76 -1.99
N ILE A 16 -22.78 14.54 -0.77
CA ILE A 16 -22.57 13.31 -0.01
C ILE A 16 -23.24 12.13 -0.74
N ALA A 17 -24.48 12.30 -1.20
CA ALA A 17 -25.18 11.28 -1.99
C ALA A 17 -24.48 10.98 -3.31
N SER A 18 -23.92 11.99 -3.98
CA SER A 18 -23.15 11.81 -5.21
C SER A 18 -21.87 11.04 -4.96
N LEU A 19 -21.15 11.34 -3.87
CA LEU A 19 -19.97 10.59 -3.46
C LEU A 19 -20.30 9.11 -3.20
N GLU A 20 -21.34 8.84 -2.43
CA GLU A 20 -21.82 7.47 -2.17
C GLU A 20 -22.16 6.74 -3.49
N ALA A 21 -22.90 7.39 -4.38
CA ALA A 21 -23.32 6.80 -5.66
C ALA A 21 -22.13 6.49 -6.57
N VAL A 22 -21.14 7.37 -6.66
CA VAL A 22 -19.91 7.14 -7.45
C VAL A 22 -19.14 5.96 -6.91
N LEU A 23 -18.90 5.91 -5.60
CA LEU A 23 -18.18 4.81 -4.96
C LEU A 23 -18.91 3.47 -5.10
N PHE A 24 -20.24 3.48 -4.99
CA PHE A 24 -21.07 2.30 -5.21
C PHE A 24 -20.98 1.80 -6.67
N ALA A 25 -21.11 2.72 -7.63
CA ALA A 25 -21.08 2.36 -9.06
C ALA A 25 -19.71 1.84 -9.52
N CYS A 26 -18.62 2.37 -8.96
CA CYS A 26 -17.26 1.91 -9.28
C CYS A 26 -16.96 0.52 -8.69
N GLY A 27 -17.55 0.15 -7.57
CA GLY A 27 -17.38 -1.17 -6.93
C GLY A 27 -15.97 -1.51 -6.47
N GLY A 28 -15.04 -0.55 -6.54
CA GLY A 28 -13.62 -0.66 -6.16
C GLY A 28 -13.09 0.65 -5.62
N PRO A 29 -11.77 0.70 -5.27
CA PRO A 29 -11.15 1.94 -4.81
C PRO A 29 -11.21 3.03 -5.91
N VAL A 30 -11.51 4.25 -5.51
CA VAL A 30 -11.50 5.42 -6.39
C VAL A 30 -10.55 6.46 -5.81
N GLU A 31 -9.56 6.85 -6.59
CA GLU A 31 -8.56 7.83 -6.20
C GLU A 31 -9.19 9.17 -5.78
N THR A 32 -8.66 9.77 -4.73
CA THR A 32 -9.14 11.06 -4.20
C THR A 32 -9.13 12.14 -5.27
N GLU A 33 -8.09 12.21 -6.10
CA GLU A 33 -7.99 13.17 -7.18
C GLU A 33 -9.11 13.01 -8.21
N ARG A 34 -9.42 11.75 -8.56
CA ARG A 34 -10.52 11.42 -9.46
C ARG A 34 -11.88 11.83 -8.90
N LEU A 35 -12.11 11.61 -7.59
CA LEU A 35 -13.34 12.01 -6.91
C LEU A 35 -13.48 13.53 -6.89
N ARG A 36 -12.39 14.25 -6.63
CA ARG A 36 -12.36 15.71 -6.64
C ARG A 36 -12.73 16.29 -8.00
N GLU A 37 -12.14 15.75 -9.09
CA GLU A 37 -12.48 16.15 -10.45
C GLU A 37 -13.95 15.90 -10.78
N LEU A 38 -14.47 14.69 -10.45
CA LEU A 38 -15.84 14.32 -10.77
C LEU A 38 -16.89 15.14 -10.02
N LEU A 39 -16.61 15.48 -8.75
CA LEU A 39 -17.54 16.17 -7.86
C LEU A 39 -17.25 17.68 -7.77
N ALA A 40 -16.20 18.17 -8.46
CA ALA A 40 -15.72 19.54 -8.44
C ALA A 40 -15.45 20.06 -7.02
N LEU A 41 -14.77 19.24 -6.18
CA LEU A 41 -14.47 19.53 -4.77
C LEU A 41 -13.01 19.90 -4.57
N SER A 42 -12.75 20.76 -3.58
CA SER A 42 -11.40 20.95 -3.04
C SER A 42 -10.98 19.71 -2.22
N PRO A 43 -9.68 19.56 -1.87
CA PRO A 43 -9.23 18.48 -0.99
C PRO A 43 -9.98 18.47 0.35
N GLU A 44 -10.16 19.64 0.95
CA GLU A 44 -10.82 19.83 2.25
C GLU A 44 -12.31 19.49 2.18
N GLU A 45 -12.98 19.88 1.08
CA GLU A 45 -14.40 19.57 0.87
C GLU A 45 -14.63 18.06 0.66
N LEU A 46 -13.73 17.37 -0.06
CA LEU A 46 -13.82 15.92 -0.23
C LEU A 46 -13.62 15.20 1.11
N GLU A 47 -12.64 15.62 1.92
CA GLU A 47 -12.38 15.05 3.24
C GLU A 47 -13.60 15.20 4.17
N GLU A 48 -14.22 16.40 4.19
CA GLU A 48 -15.43 16.65 4.97
C GLU A 48 -16.62 15.84 4.45
N ALA A 49 -16.81 15.75 3.13
CA ALA A 49 -17.86 14.93 2.54
C ALA A 49 -17.69 13.44 2.86
N ALA A 50 -16.46 12.93 2.80
CA ALA A 50 -16.14 11.56 3.16
C ALA A 50 -16.43 11.27 4.64
N LYS A 51 -16.03 12.17 5.54
CA LYS A 51 -16.32 12.06 6.97
C LYS A 51 -17.82 12.04 7.26
N LEU A 52 -18.60 12.92 6.66
CA LEU A 52 -20.06 12.94 6.82
C LEU A 52 -20.71 11.67 6.26
N LEU A 53 -20.20 11.14 5.15
CA LEU A 53 -20.66 9.86 4.61
C LEU A 53 -20.33 8.71 5.58
N GLU A 54 -19.11 8.67 6.10
CA GLU A 54 -18.67 7.66 7.08
C GLU A 54 -19.57 7.67 8.32
N GLU A 55 -19.81 8.85 8.92
CA GLU A 55 -20.72 9.02 10.07
C GLU A 55 -22.14 8.51 9.75
N THR A 56 -22.63 8.75 8.53
CA THR A 56 -23.95 8.25 8.09
C THR A 56 -23.96 6.72 7.98
N LEU A 57 -22.83 6.12 7.56
CA LEU A 57 -22.71 4.69 7.39
C LEU A 57 -22.36 3.95 8.71
N GLU A 58 -21.98 4.65 9.77
CA GLU A 58 -21.72 4.05 11.09
C GLU A 58 -22.97 3.46 11.75
N ASP A 59 -24.17 3.87 11.34
CA ASP A 59 -25.41 3.31 11.84
C ASP A 59 -25.36 1.78 11.82
N SER A 60 -25.75 1.16 12.94
CA SER A 60 -25.79 -0.30 13.12
C SER A 60 -26.75 -1.02 12.16
N ALA A 61 -27.72 -0.31 11.58
CA ALA A 61 -28.61 -0.83 10.56
C ALA A 61 -28.00 -0.88 9.16
N ARG A 62 -26.83 -0.27 8.96
CA ARG A 62 -26.12 -0.24 7.68
C ARG A 62 -25.13 -1.40 7.56
N GLY A 63 -25.20 -2.14 6.46
CA GLY A 63 -24.30 -3.26 6.17
C GLY A 63 -23.01 -2.88 5.43
N ILE A 64 -22.82 -1.59 5.08
CA ILE A 64 -21.66 -1.07 4.35
C ILE A 64 -20.93 -0.02 5.18
N SER A 65 -19.67 0.20 4.89
CA SER A 65 -18.82 1.24 5.48
C SER A 65 -17.96 1.87 4.40
N LEU A 66 -17.57 3.12 4.63
CA LEU A 66 -16.53 3.77 3.84
C LEU A 66 -15.18 3.39 4.43
N ILE A 67 -14.21 3.05 3.58
CA ILE A 67 -12.83 2.85 3.97
C ILE A 67 -11.92 3.73 3.11
N ARG A 68 -10.85 4.21 3.70
CA ARG A 68 -9.74 4.85 3.00
C ARG A 68 -8.58 3.87 2.90
N VAL A 69 -7.96 3.81 1.74
CA VAL A 69 -6.74 3.02 1.49
C VAL A 69 -5.79 3.91 0.70
N GLU A 70 -4.70 4.34 1.33
CA GLU A 70 -3.75 5.32 0.77
C GLU A 70 -4.45 6.60 0.27
N SER A 71 -4.43 6.81 -1.04
CA SER A 71 -5.05 7.96 -1.71
C SER A 71 -6.42 7.67 -2.30
N ALA A 72 -7.08 6.58 -1.91
CA ALA A 72 -8.36 6.17 -2.48
C ALA A 72 -9.44 5.94 -1.41
N TYR A 73 -10.71 6.12 -1.80
CA TYR A 73 -11.88 5.73 -1.00
C TYR A 73 -12.61 4.56 -1.64
N GLN A 74 -13.19 3.70 -0.81
CA GLN A 74 -14.00 2.55 -1.27
C GLN A 74 -15.13 2.25 -0.29
N LEU A 75 -16.29 1.82 -0.82
CA LEU A 75 -17.35 1.21 -0.01
C LEU A 75 -17.06 -0.28 0.16
N CYS A 76 -17.16 -0.76 1.39
CA CYS A 76 -16.98 -2.17 1.74
C CYS A 76 -18.15 -2.66 2.60
N THR A 77 -18.37 -3.97 2.61
CA THR A 77 -19.34 -4.58 3.54
C THR A 77 -18.75 -4.68 4.94
N LYS A 78 -19.55 -4.38 5.96
CA LYS A 78 -19.13 -4.51 7.35
C LYS A 78 -18.89 -5.98 7.74
N PRO A 79 -17.98 -6.28 8.68
CA PRO A 79 -17.64 -7.65 9.06
C PRO A 79 -18.82 -8.49 9.53
N PHE A 80 -19.81 -7.91 10.22
CA PHE A 80 -20.95 -8.64 10.76
C PHE A 80 -21.86 -9.25 9.69
N VAL A 81 -21.88 -8.73 8.45
CA VAL A 81 -22.65 -9.27 7.32
C VAL A 81 -21.84 -10.22 6.42
N ALA A 82 -20.54 -10.41 6.72
CA ALA A 82 -19.61 -11.12 5.85
C ALA A 82 -20.07 -12.54 5.47
N GLU A 83 -20.63 -13.31 6.42
CA GLU A 83 -21.09 -14.67 6.14
C GLU A 83 -22.32 -14.70 5.21
N THR A 84 -23.20 -13.73 5.31
CA THR A 84 -24.35 -13.58 4.41
C THR A 84 -23.88 -13.22 3.00
N VAL A 85 -22.94 -12.28 2.88
CA VAL A 85 -22.37 -11.86 1.60
C VAL A 85 -21.62 -13.01 0.93
N LYS A 86 -20.80 -13.77 1.69
CA LYS A 86 -20.10 -14.95 1.14
C LYS A 86 -21.05 -15.98 0.58
N LYS A 87 -22.17 -16.23 1.27
CA LYS A 87 -23.21 -17.17 0.77
C LYS A 87 -23.87 -16.65 -0.50
N ALA A 88 -24.22 -15.36 -0.55
CA ALA A 88 -24.87 -14.75 -1.70
C ALA A 88 -23.97 -14.77 -2.95
N LEU A 89 -22.66 -14.60 -2.78
CA LEU A 89 -21.68 -14.62 -3.87
C LEU A 89 -21.15 -16.03 -4.18
N GLU A 90 -21.65 -17.07 -3.48
CA GLU A 90 -21.18 -18.46 -3.60
C GLU A 90 -19.65 -18.60 -3.46
N LEU A 91 -19.02 -17.67 -2.74
CA LEU A 91 -17.57 -17.63 -2.57
C LEU A 91 -17.11 -18.84 -1.73
N ARG A 92 -16.30 -19.69 -2.34
CA ARG A 92 -15.59 -20.73 -1.58
C ARG A 92 -14.64 -20.06 -0.59
N LYS A 93 -14.62 -20.57 0.65
CA LYS A 93 -13.61 -20.14 1.61
C LYS A 93 -12.23 -20.39 1.00
N ALA A 94 -11.51 -19.31 0.66
CA ALA A 94 -10.10 -19.45 0.36
C ALA A 94 -9.39 -20.00 1.60
N PRO A 95 -8.50 -20.99 1.47
CA PRO A 95 -7.76 -21.48 2.62
C PRO A 95 -6.97 -20.33 3.25
N PRO A 96 -6.91 -20.26 4.58
CA PRO A 96 -6.13 -19.26 5.27
C PRO A 96 -4.67 -19.34 4.83
N LEU A 97 -3.95 -18.22 4.92
CA LEU A 97 -2.51 -18.21 4.69
C LEU A 97 -1.83 -19.17 5.68
N SER A 98 -0.89 -19.96 5.20
CA SER A 98 -0.06 -20.80 6.06
C SER A 98 0.81 -19.92 6.98
N LYS A 99 1.28 -20.46 8.09
CA LYS A 99 2.19 -19.77 9.00
C LYS A 99 3.43 -19.22 8.23
N ALA A 100 4.01 -20.06 7.37
CA ALA A 100 5.14 -19.65 6.54
C ALA A 100 4.80 -18.49 5.57
N ALA A 101 3.58 -18.47 5.01
CA ALA A 101 3.14 -17.37 4.15
C ALA A 101 2.92 -16.08 4.95
N LEU A 102 2.41 -16.16 6.18
CA LEU A 102 2.30 -15.00 7.07
C LEU A 102 3.67 -14.46 7.48
N GLU A 103 4.66 -15.33 7.75
CA GLU A 103 6.05 -14.93 8.03
C GLU A 103 6.67 -14.16 6.85
N VAL A 104 6.57 -14.68 5.62
CA VAL A 104 7.07 -14.00 4.41
C VAL A 104 6.35 -12.67 4.21
N LEU A 105 5.03 -12.66 4.37
CA LEU A 105 4.23 -11.45 4.20
C LEU A 105 4.62 -10.37 5.22
N ALA A 106 4.88 -10.75 6.47
CA ALA A 106 5.36 -9.84 7.50
C ALA A 106 6.75 -9.27 7.15
N ILE A 107 7.69 -10.13 6.70
CA ILE A 107 9.03 -9.64 6.28
C ILE A 107 8.88 -8.59 5.17
N VAL A 108 8.05 -8.86 4.15
CA VAL A 108 7.82 -7.88 3.09
C VAL A 108 7.19 -6.61 3.65
N ALA A 109 6.16 -6.71 4.46
CA ALA A 109 5.43 -5.55 4.98
C ALA A 109 6.32 -4.59 5.79
N TYR A 110 7.22 -5.14 6.62
CA TYR A 110 8.06 -4.34 7.50
C TYR A 110 9.38 -3.87 6.87
N HIS A 111 9.85 -4.52 5.80
CA HIS A 111 11.17 -4.23 5.23
C HIS A 111 11.13 -3.82 3.76
N GLN A 112 9.94 -3.64 3.18
CA GLN A 112 9.80 -3.27 1.76
C GLN A 112 10.46 -1.92 1.41
N PRO A 113 11.04 -1.83 0.17
CA PRO A 113 11.11 -2.87 -0.85
C PRO A 113 12.21 -3.91 -0.56
N VAL A 114 11.94 -5.21 -0.72
CA VAL A 114 12.86 -6.29 -0.40
C VAL A 114 13.04 -7.28 -1.54
N THR A 115 14.22 -7.90 -1.62
CA THR A 115 14.51 -8.96 -2.58
C THR A 115 14.10 -10.34 -2.04
N ARG A 116 13.97 -11.32 -2.95
CA ARG A 116 13.73 -12.71 -2.57
C ARG A 116 14.84 -13.26 -1.69
N SER A 117 16.09 -12.97 -2.04
CA SER A 117 17.26 -13.39 -1.25
C SER A 117 17.26 -12.82 0.17
N PHE A 118 16.79 -11.58 0.36
CA PHE A 118 16.63 -11.01 1.69
C PHE A 118 15.60 -11.78 2.51
N ILE A 119 14.45 -12.10 1.92
CA ILE A 119 13.39 -12.89 2.58
C ILE A 119 13.94 -14.26 3.01
N GLU A 120 14.69 -14.93 2.13
CA GLU A 120 15.29 -16.23 2.40
C GLU A 120 16.37 -16.16 3.48
N MET A 121 17.17 -15.07 3.48
CA MET A 121 18.17 -14.83 4.53
C MET A 121 17.51 -14.67 5.91
N VAL A 122 16.45 -13.89 6.00
CA VAL A 122 15.73 -13.67 7.27
C VAL A 122 15.08 -14.96 7.76
N ARG A 123 14.54 -15.78 6.85
CA ARG A 123 13.86 -17.04 7.21
C ARG A 123 14.80 -18.23 7.40
N GLY A 124 16.01 -18.17 6.84
CA GLY A 124 16.95 -19.28 6.81
C GLY A 124 16.53 -20.46 5.91
N ILE A 125 15.53 -20.29 5.05
CA ILE A 125 14.95 -21.34 4.21
C ILE A 125 14.42 -20.74 2.89
N ASP A 126 14.45 -21.53 1.80
CA ASP A 126 13.87 -21.16 0.51
C ASP A 126 12.41 -20.72 0.66
N SER A 127 12.09 -19.59 0.08
CA SER A 127 10.78 -18.95 0.17
C SER A 127 10.19 -18.63 -1.21
N SER A 128 10.84 -19.03 -2.28
CA SER A 128 10.50 -18.69 -3.66
C SER A 128 9.05 -19.03 -4.02
N SER A 129 8.58 -20.22 -3.65
CA SER A 129 7.21 -20.67 -3.92
C SER A 129 6.17 -19.86 -3.15
N ILE A 130 6.51 -19.43 -1.93
CA ILE A 130 5.64 -18.63 -1.07
C ILE A 130 5.52 -17.21 -1.63
N VAL A 131 6.63 -16.60 -2.03
CA VAL A 131 6.65 -15.27 -2.66
C VAL A 131 5.75 -15.29 -3.90
N THR A 132 5.92 -16.28 -4.80
CA THR A 132 5.08 -16.44 -5.98
C THR A 132 3.59 -16.57 -5.60
N SER A 133 3.26 -17.42 -4.62
CA SER A 133 1.86 -17.59 -4.18
C SER A 133 1.27 -16.31 -3.56
N LEU A 134 2.06 -15.49 -2.89
CA LEU A 134 1.61 -14.20 -2.36
C LEU A 134 1.40 -13.16 -3.47
N CYS A 135 2.22 -13.19 -4.53
CA CYS A 135 2.02 -12.39 -5.75
C CYS A 135 0.73 -12.82 -6.46
N ASP A 136 0.49 -14.12 -6.66
CA ASP A 136 -0.73 -14.65 -7.28
C ASP A 136 -2.00 -14.26 -6.52
N LYS A 137 -1.89 -14.10 -5.19
CA LYS A 137 -2.98 -13.62 -4.33
C LYS A 137 -3.11 -12.10 -4.34
N GLY A 138 -2.21 -11.40 -5.01
CA GLY A 138 -2.17 -9.95 -5.06
C GLY A 138 -1.86 -9.27 -3.71
N LEU A 139 -1.27 -9.99 -2.75
CA LEU A 139 -0.90 -9.42 -1.45
C LEU A 139 0.44 -8.69 -1.49
N ILE A 140 1.34 -9.14 -2.34
CA ILE A 140 2.60 -8.46 -2.68
C ILE A 140 2.72 -8.33 -4.19
N ALA A 141 3.55 -7.38 -4.65
CA ALA A 141 3.83 -7.16 -6.06
C ALA A 141 5.29 -6.77 -6.27
N GLU A 142 5.74 -6.89 -7.51
CA GLU A 142 7.04 -6.40 -7.94
C GLU A 142 7.07 -4.85 -7.89
N ARG A 143 8.12 -4.29 -7.30
CA ARG A 143 8.33 -2.84 -7.13
C ARG A 143 9.55 -2.33 -7.90
N GLY A 144 10.03 -3.09 -8.89
CA GLY A 144 11.20 -2.77 -9.69
C GLY A 144 12.38 -3.67 -9.36
N PHE A 145 13.59 -3.18 -9.58
CA PHE A 145 14.83 -3.93 -9.43
C PHE A 145 15.80 -3.21 -8.50
N LEU A 146 16.53 -3.96 -7.71
CA LEU A 146 17.63 -3.43 -6.91
C LEU A 146 18.82 -3.14 -7.86
N ASP A 147 19.46 -2.00 -7.69
CA ASP A 147 20.70 -1.67 -8.43
C ASP A 147 21.92 -2.36 -7.79
N ALA A 148 22.03 -3.64 -8.10
CA ALA A 148 23.09 -4.53 -7.62
C ALA A 148 23.41 -5.58 -8.69
N PRO A 149 24.55 -6.28 -8.62
CA PRO A 149 24.87 -7.38 -9.54
C PRO A 149 23.75 -8.41 -9.64
N GLY A 150 23.33 -8.72 -10.87
CA GLY A 150 22.19 -9.61 -11.13
C GLY A 150 20.82 -8.92 -11.11
N ARG A 151 20.73 -7.62 -10.77
CA ARG A 151 19.50 -6.80 -10.75
C ARG A 151 18.29 -7.56 -10.20
N PRO A 152 18.32 -7.99 -8.92
CA PRO A 152 17.24 -8.79 -8.39
C PRO A 152 15.94 -7.98 -8.25
N LEU A 153 14.79 -8.66 -8.45
CA LEU A 153 13.46 -8.09 -8.26
C LEU A 153 13.23 -7.67 -6.80
N LEU A 154 12.61 -6.50 -6.65
CA LEU A 154 12.13 -5.97 -5.39
C LEU A 154 10.64 -6.24 -5.25
N PHE A 155 10.20 -6.60 -4.05
CA PHE A 155 8.81 -6.87 -3.69
C PHE A 155 8.34 -5.91 -2.61
N GLY A 156 7.06 -5.54 -2.69
CA GLY A 156 6.37 -4.73 -1.69
C GLY A 156 4.90 -5.12 -1.58
N THR A 157 4.23 -4.68 -0.54
CA THR A 157 2.80 -4.89 -0.31
C THR A 157 1.95 -4.12 -1.33
N THR A 158 0.68 -4.50 -1.45
CA THR A 158 -0.30 -3.90 -2.35
C THR A 158 -1.46 -3.28 -1.56
N GLU A 159 -2.34 -2.54 -2.25
CA GLU A 159 -3.61 -2.08 -1.67
C GLU A 159 -4.48 -3.25 -1.18
N THR A 160 -4.43 -4.40 -1.86
CA THR A 160 -5.14 -5.60 -1.43
C THR A 160 -4.65 -6.07 -0.05
N PHE A 161 -3.34 -5.98 0.21
CA PHE A 161 -2.78 -6.23 1.53
C PHE A 161 -3.38 -5.28 2.56
N LEU A 162 -3.35 -3.97 2.31
CA LEU A 162 -3.88 -2.97 3.25
C LEU A 162 -5.36 -3.24 3.56
N ARG A 163 -6.17 -3.48 2.54
CA ARG A 163 -7.59 -3.84 2.72
C ARG A 163 -7.80 -5.12 3.52
N CYS A 164 -7.02 -6.15 3.27
CA CYS A 164 -7.14 -7.43 3.99
C CYS A 164 -6.80 -7.30 5.47
N PHE A 165 -5.91 -6.38 5.83
CA PHE A 165 -5.48 -6.15 7.21
C PHE A 165 -6.18 -4.96 7.87
N GLY A 166 -7.05 -4.24 7.15
CA GLY A 166 -7.80 -3.10 7.68
C GLY A 166 -6.91 -1.89 7.97
N LEU A 167 -5.87 -1.68 7.16
CA LEU A 167 -4.92 -0.58 7.27
C LEU A 167 -5.25 0.49 6.21
N GLU A 168 -5.12 1.74 6.57
CA GLU A 168 -5.21 2.86 5.62
C GLU A 168 -3.89 3.03 4.85
N SER A 169 -2.77 2.80 5.54
CA SER A 169 -1.42 2.89 4.98
C SER A 169 -0.48 1.87 5.61
N ILE A 170 0.69 1.67 4.97
CA ILE A 170 1.73 0.79 5.55
C ILE A 170 2.28 1.33 6.89
N ARG A 171 2.11 2.62 7.16
CA ARG A 171 2.56 3.27 8.40
C ARG A 171 1.71 2.89 9.61
N ASP A 172 0.51 2.35 9.38
CA ASP A 172 -0.41 1.92 10.43
C ASP A 172 -0.08 0.51 10.95
N LEU A 173 0.98 -0.12 10.42
CA LEU A 173 1.48 -1.36 10.96
C LEU A 173 1.96 -1.15 12.40
N PRO A 174 1.66 -2.10 13.31
CA PRO A 174 2.22 -2.08 14.66
C PRO A 174 3.76 -2.06 14.61
N GLU A 175 4.40 -1.48 15.61
CA GLU A 175 5.86 -1.51 15.71
C GLU A 175 6.36 -2.97 15.70
N ALA A 176 7.27 -3.26 14.76
CA ALA A 176 7.90 -4.58 14.71
C ALA A 176 8.82 -4.77 15.93
N SER A 177 8.83 -5.96 16.51
CA SER A 177 9.90 -6.33 17.43
C SER A 177 11.25 -6.17 16.70
N PRO A 178 12.28 -5.60 17.34
CA PRO A 178 13.53 -5.28 16.66
C PRO A 178 14.13 -6.53 16.01
N VAL A 179 14.33 -6.47 14.68
CA VAL A 179 15.14 -7.45 13.94
C VAL A 179 16.60 -7.23 14.34
N PRO A 180 17.39 -8.28 14.56
CA PRO A 180 18.82 -8.11 14.83
C PRO A 180 19.48 -7.24 13.76
N GLU A 181 20.26 -6.25 14.16
CA GLU A 181 20.89 -5.22 13.32
C GLU A 181 21.75 -5.81 12.17
N GLN A 182 22.12 -7.08 12.27
CA GLN A 182 22.90 -7.85 11.30
C GLN A 182 22.11 -8.23 10.03
N LEU A 183 20.78 -8.02 10.00
CA LEU A 183 19.88 -8.41 8.91
C LEU A 183 19.33 -7.21 8.11
N THR A 184 19.83 -6.00 8.34
CA THR A 184 19.44 -4.83 7.54
C THR A 184 20.08 -4.88 6.16
N LEU A 185 19.33 -4.43 5.13
CA LEU A 185 19.91 -4.23 3.80
C LEU A 185 21.06 -3.20 3.90
N PRO A 186 22.16 -3.37 3.13
CA PRO A 186 23.19 -2.34 3.07
C PRO A 186 22.57 -1.01 2.66
N GLU A 187 22.75 0.01 3.49
CA GLU A 187 22.39 1.38 3.10
C GLU A 187 23.15 1.72 1.80
N GLU A 188 22.46 2.36 0.85
CA GLU A 188 23.06 2.89 -0.36
C GLU A 188 24.23 3.81 0.03
N ARG A 189 25.46 3.37 -0.15
CA ARG A 189 26.60 4.29 -0.12
C ARG A 189 26.48 5.20 -1.33
N PRO A 190 26.54 6.51 -1.16
CA PRO A 190 26.68 7.41 -2.29
C PRO A 190 27.90 6.93 -3.11
N ALA A 191 27.74 6.83 -4.41
CA ALA A 191 28.83 6.45 -5.32
C ALA A 191 30.01 7.37 -5.07
N GLU A 192 31.06 6.88 -4.41
CA GLU A 192 32.34 7.58 -4.34
C GLU A 192 32.85 7.72 -5.76
N ALA A 193 33.06 8.97 -6.16
CA ALA A 193 33.64 9.32 -7.45
C ALA A 193 34.94 8.53 -7.65
N ILE A 194 34.99 7.73 -8.70
CA ILE A 194 36.18 7.02 -9.15
C ILE A 194 37.22 8.10 -9.48
N PRO A 195 38.41 8.11 -8.84
CA PRO A 195 39.45 9.05 -9.25
C PRO A 195 39.88 8.71 -10.68
N GLU A 196 39.86 9.69 -11.55
CA GLU A 196 40.33 9.64 -12.93
C GLU A 196 41.83 9.29 -12.92
N GLU A 197 42.18 8.05 -13.26
CA GLU A 197 43.57 7.60 -13.42
C GLU A 197 44.24 8.36 -14.55
N ALA A 198 45.24 9.15 -14.19
CA ALA A 198 46.07 9.90 -15.11
C ALA A 198 46.79 8.95 -16.10
N THR A 199 46.55 9.15 -17.37
CA THR A 199 47.24 8.51 -18.48
C THR A 199 48.76 8.82 -18.43
N PRO A 200 49.67 7.85 -18.47
CA PRO A 200 51.09 8.14 -18.59
C PRO A 200 51.40 8.63 -20.00
N ALA A 201 52.09 9.76 -20.08
CA ALA A 201 52.60 10.31 -21.33
C ALA A 201 53.66 9.37 -21.94
N GLU A 202 53.48 8.98 -23.19
CA GLU A 202 54.50 8.31 -24.00
C GLU A 202 55.65 9.28 -24.28
N GLU A 203 56.80 8.93 -23.78
CA GLU A 203 58.09 9.56 -24.07
C GLU A 203 58.61 9.04 -25.43
N VAL A 204 58.49 9.89 -26.44
CA VAL A 204 59.11 9.62 -27.76
C VAL A 204 60.59 9.96 -27.65
N THR A 205 61.45 8.94 -27.61
CA THR A 205 62.88 9.11 -27.78
C THR A 205 63.26 8.84 -29.26
N GLN A 206 63.74 9.91 -29.91
CA GLN A 206 64.47 9.84 -31.18
C GLN A 206 65.90 9.39 -30.95
N ALA A 207 66.35 8.40 -31.64
CA ALA A 207 67.70 8.22 -32.18
C ALA A 207 67.71 7.09 -33.24
#